data_f25039878f229fa23929e7195ceb2b50
#
_entry.id   f25039878f229fa23929e7195ceb2b50
#
_cell.length_a   1.000
_cell.length_b   1.000
_cell.length_c   1.000
_cell.angle_alpha   90.00
_cell.angle_beta   90.00
_cell.angle_gamma   90.00
#
_symmetry.space_group_name_H-M   'P 1'
#
loop_
_entity.id
_entity.type
_entity.pdbx_description
1 polymer ?
#
loop_
_entity_poly.entity_id
_entity_poly.type
_entity_poly.pdbx_seq_one_letter_code
_entity_poly.pdbx_strand_id
1 'polypeptide(L)'
;LIFILYISKVSYASEDVLEDANLYTVKFRTSVDRPFREDKNAGLRKGSGFLINKDKGLILTNAHITARSKSKVRVAFKNYGFSPVKQVYVDPRIDIAIVQIDPKLIPKEAKEAKLKCDGKVPSGTSVAAFGHPKGLSFSASRGIVSKYRFLYGKDVIQTDTAINKGNSGGPLIDMKTGLVIGVNKSSFTKSTGLSFAVPSKNVCIILDLFNEGKNPSPIKLPIRFAEDREAEDYLKVGSFYHKGKNIEIGSSLIAVDDTQIKTPSELD
;
A
#
# COMPACT_ATOMS: atom_id res chain seq x y z
N LEU A 1 19.61 -44.89 26.43
CA LEU A 1 19.44 -44.06 25.21
C LEU A 1 18.41 -42.99 25.52
N ILE A 2 18.88 -41.75 25.74
CA ILE A 2 17.99 -40.59 26.01
C ILE A 2 17.69 -39.97 24.66
N PHE A 3 16.42 -40.08 24.20
CA PHE A 3 15.91 -39.33 23.05
C PHE A 3 15.55 -37.91 23.51
N ILE A 4 16.38 -36.92 23.17
CA ILE A 4 16.04 -35.51 23.32
C ILE A 4 15.17 -35.15 22.13
N LEU A 5 13.85 -34.97 22.37
CA LEU A 5 12.94 -34.37 21.38
C LEU A 5 13.29 -32.89 21.22
N TYR A 6 13.92 -32.54 20.11
CA TYR A 6 14.02 -31.18 19.64
C TYR A 6 12.63 -30.77 19.11
N ILE A 7 11.78 -30.21 19.96
CA ILE A 7 10.56 -29.55 19.53
C ILE A 7 10.99 -28.20 18.91
N SER A 8 10.92 -28.13 17.60
CA SER A 8 11.31 -26.95 16.85
C SER A 8 10.42 -25.75 17.21
N LYS A 9 11.02 -24.68 17.72
CA LYS A 9 10.39 -23.35 17.99
C LYS A 9 9.84 -22.62 16.74
N VAL A 10 9.68 -23.29 15.61
CA VAL A 10 9.29 -22.65 14.33
C VAL A 10 7.81 -22.27 14.28
N SER A 11 6.95 -22.88 15.11
CA SER A 11 5.50 -22.58 15.08
C SER A 11 5.13 -21.30 15.81
N TYR A 12 5.83 -20.93 16.87
CA TYR A 12 5.50 -19.75 17.69
C TYR A 12 5.73 -18.41 16.98
N ALA A 13 6.80 -18.27 16.19
CA ALA A 13 7.15 -17.00 15.53
C ALA A 13 6.09 -16.48 14.54
N SER A 14 5.29 -17.38 13.96
CA SER A 14 4.27 -16.97 12.95
C SER A 14 2.94 -16.53 13.55
N GLU A 15 2.61 -16.97 14.75
CA GLU A 15 1.42 -16.53 15.49
C GLU A 15 1.67 -15.14 16.08
N ASP A 16 2.85 -14.90 16.62
CA ASP A 16 3.25 -13.60 17.16
C ASP A 16 3.18 -12.48 16.12
N VAL A 17 3.57 -12.76 14.86
CA VAL A 17 3.49 -11.78 13.77
C VAL A 17 2.04 -11.34 13.48
N LEU A 18 1.08 -12.28 13.49
CA LEU A 18 -0.32 -11.96 13.24
C LEU A 18 -1.00 -11.32 14.46
N GLU A 19 -0.59 -11.70 15.68
CA GLU A 19 -1.06 -11.02 16.89
C GLU A 19 -0.59 -9.57 16.93
N ASP A 20 0.67 -9.31 16.56
CA ASP A 20 1.19 -7.95 16.42
C ASP A 20 0.41 -7.16 15.36
N ALA A 21 0.06 -7.80 14.22
CA ALA A 21 -0.74 -7.17 13.18
C ALA A 21 -2.11 -6.68 13.67
N ASN A 22 -2.71 -7.34 14.65
CA ASN A 22 -3.94 -6.88 15.29
C ASN A 22 -3.77 -5.54 16.02
N LEU A 23 -2.56 -5.24 16.52
CA LEU A 23 -2.32 -4.06 17.35
C LEU A 23 -2.06 -2.79 16.52
N TYR A 24 -1.68 -2.92 15.25
CA TYR A 24 -1.47 -1.77 14.38
C TYR A 24 -2.48 -1.66 13.23
N THR A 25 -3.24 -2.71 12.91
CA THR A 25 -4.22 -2.67 11.82
C THR A 25 -5.51 -2.01 12.27
N VAL A 26 -6.11 -1.22 11.38
CA VAL A 26 -7.37 -0.51 11.63
C VAL A 26 -8.40 -0.75 10.53
N LYS A 27 -9.67 -0.68 10.88
CA LYS A 27 -10.80 -0.64 9.95
C LYS A 27 -10.99 0.78 9.44
N PHE A 28 -11.31 0.90 8.15
CA PHE A 28 -11.73 2.15 7.53
C PHE A 28 -13.21 2.14 7.20
N ARG A 29 -13.84 3.31 7.44
CA ARG A 29 -15.18 3.65 6.96
C ARG A 29 -15.15 5.06 6.42
N THR A 30 -15.40 5.20 5.11
CA THR A 30 -15.40 6.48 4.40
C THR A 30 -16.76 6.72 3.78
N SER A 31 -17.39 7.86 4.11
CA SER A 31 -18.63 8.33 3.47
C SER A 31 -18.31 9.42 2.47
N VAL A 32 -18.76 9.23 1.24
CA VAL A 32 -18.65 10.21 0.15
C VAL A 32 -20.06 10.67 -0.20
N ASP A 33 -20.41 11.90 0.17
CA ASP A 33 -21.74 12.43 -0.04
C ASP A 33 -21.92 12.93 -1.49
N ARG A 34 -20.90 13.61 -2.04
CA ARG A 34 -20.88 14.13 -3.42
C ARG A 34 -19.57 13.75 -4.10
N PRO A 35 -19.59 12.79 -5.03
CA PRO A 35 -18.40 12.40 -5.76
C PRO A 35 -18.02 13.45 -6.81
N PHE A 36 -16.73 13.79 -6.85
CA PHE A 36 -16.08 14.56 -7.91
C PHE A 36 -14.61 14.10 -8.00
N ARG A 37 -13.81 14.70 -8.91
CA ARG A 37 -12.39 14.36 -9.06
C ARG A 37 -12.14 12.86 -9.29
N GLU A 38 -12.86 12.27 -10.24
CA GLU A 38 -12.70 10.85 -10.64
C GLU A 38 -13.22 9.81 -9.61
N ASP A 39 -13.83 10.21 -8.52
CA ASP A 39 -14.60 9.28 -7.69
C ASP A 39 -15.90 8.91 -8.42
N LYS A 40 -16.08 7.62 -8.71
CA LYS A 40 -17.20 7.16 -9.55
C LYS A 40 -18.55 7.26 -8.87
N ASN A 41 -18.62 7.03 -7.55
CA ASN A 41 -19.88 6.87 -6.83
C ASN A 41 -19.85 7.53 -5.44
N ALA A 42 -20.98 8.10 -5.04
CA ALA A 42 -21.31 8.39 -3.65
C ALA A 42 -21.49 7.10 -2.85
N GLY A 43 -21.51 7.21 -1.53
CA GLY A 43 -21.81 6.12 -0.63
C GLY A 43 -20.71 5.76 0.33
N LEU A 44 -20.89 4.60 0.97
CA LEU A 44 -19.99 4.10 2.02
C LEU A 44 -18.93 3.18 1.43
N ARG A 45 -17.66 3.50 1.71
CA ARG A 45 -16.51 2.66 1.40
C ARG A 45 -15.99 2.02 2.69
N LYS A 46 -15.52 0.80 2.58
CA LYS A 46 -14.90 0.04 3.67
C LYS A 46 -13.54 -0.47 3.21
N GLY A 47 -12.58 -0.49 4.11
CA GLY A 47 -11.23 -1.00 3.86
C GLY A 47 -10.46 -1.18 5.15
N SER A 48 -9.18 -1.35 5.00
CA SER A 48 -8.20 -1.49 6.07
C SER A 48 -7.13 -0.40 5.97
N GLY A 49 -6.36 -0.27 7.02
CA GLY A 49 -5.15 0.53 7.10
C GLY A 49 -4.31 0.06 8.27
N PHE A 50 -3.20 0.71 8.50
CA PHE A 50 -2.35 0.39 9.64
C PHE A 50 -1.56 1.60 10.13
N LEU A 51 -1.32 1.64 11.43
CA LEU A 51 -0.60 2.70 12.13
C LEU A 51 0.89 2.63 11.80
N ILE A 52 1.45 3.73 11.30
CA ILE A 52 2.87 3.83 10.90
C ILE A 52 3.66 4.82 11.76
N ASN A 53 2.98 5.69 12.49
CA ASN A 53 3.59 6.59 13.46
C ASN A 53 2.58 6.93 14.55
N LYS A 54 2.82 6.47 15.76
CA LYS A 54 1.91 6.64 16.91
C LYS A 54 1.93 8.07 17.44
N ASP A 55 3.10 8.68 17.53
CA ASP A 55 3.26 10.02 18.09
C ASP A 55 2.60 11.09 17.23
N LYS A 56 2.69 10.94 15.90
CA LYS A 56 2.04 11.83 14.92
C LYS A 56 0.63 11.38 14.56
N GLY A 57 0.20 10.18 14.98
CA GLY A 57 -1.10 9.59 14.65
C GLY A 57 -1.25 9.24 13.16
N LEU A 58 -0.17 8.87 12.45
CA LEU A 58 -0.22 8.59 11.02
C LEU A 58 -0.64 7.15 10.74
N ILE A 59 -1.65 7.01 9.89
CA ILE A 59 -2.21 5.73 9.45
C ILE A 59 -2.16 5.66 7.92
N LEU A 60 -1.62 4.57 7.40
CA LEU A 60 -1.47 4.30 5.98
C LEU A 60 -2.66 3.47 5.46
N THR A 61 -3.10 3.77 4.23
CA THR A 61 -4.15 3.03 3.52
C THR A 61 -4.06 3.28 2.00
N ASN A 62 -5.02 2.78 1.22
CA ASN A 62 -5.12 3.12 -0.20
C ASN A 62 -5.90 4.43 -0.45
N ALA A 63 -5.54 5.14 -1.52
CA ALA A 63 -6.22 6.35 -1.95
C ALA A 63 -7.69 6.09 -2.30
N HIS A 64 -8.02 4.97 -2.92
CA HIS A 64 -9.41 4.63 -3.26
C HIS A 64 -10.29 4.35 -2.03
N ILE A 65 -9.70 4.11 -0.85
CA ILE A 65 -10.44 3.93 0.41
C ILE A 65 -10.83 5.29 1.01
N THR A 66 -9.92 6.27 1.02
CA THR A 66 -10.19 7.60 1.57
C THR A 66 -11.01 8.50 0.65
N ALA A 67 -11.10 8.17 -0.64
CA ALA A 67 -11.62 8.97 -1.74
C ALA A 67 -10.75 10.19 -2.11
N ARG A 68 -10.97 10.71 -3.31
CA ARG A 68 -10.37 11.96 -3.81
C ARG A 68 -11.30 13.16 -3.60
N SER A 69 -12.59 12.88 -3.47
CA SER A 69 -13.62 13.86 -3.14
C SER A 69 -13.62 14.17 -1.65
N LYS A 70 -14.24 15.28 -1.28
CA LYS A 70 -14.52 15.59 0.12
C LYS A 70 -15.30 14.42 0.76
N SER A 71 -14.74 13.83 1.79
CA SER A 71 -15.25 12.62 2.43
C SER A 71 -15.13 12.71 3.95
N LYS A 72 -15.98 11.95 4.65
CA LYS A 72 -15.88 11.75 6.09
C LYS A 72 -15.21 10.40 6.34
N VAL A 73 -13.93 10.44 6.73
CA VAL A 73 -13.12 9.26 6.99
C VAL A 73 -13.08 8.98 8.48
N ARG A 74 -13.31 7.71 8.85
CA ARG A 74 -13.22 7.23 10.22
C ARG A 74 -12.42 5.94 10.27
N VAL A 75 -11.70 5.71 11.36
CA VAL A 75 -10.95 4.48 11.61
C VAL A 75 -11.32 3.87 12.95
N ALA A 76 -11.19 2.55 13.06
CA ALA A 76 -11.37 1.85 14.33
C ALA A 76 -10.24 0.83 14.53
N PHE A 77 -9.56 0.90 15.66
CA PHE A 77 -8.67 -0.15 16.16
C PHE A 77 -9.49 -1.37 16.63
N LYS A 78 -8.80 -2.50 16.85
CA LYS A 78 -9.45 -3.72 17.39
C LYS A 78 -10.08 -3.41 18.74
N ASN A 79 -11.35 -3.79 18.92
CA ASN A 79 -12.14 -3.57 20.14
C ASN A 79 -12.49 -2.11 20.45
N TYR A 80 -12.21 -1.16 19.55
CA TYR A 80 -12.53 0.25 19.71
C TYR A 80 -13.56 0.75 18.71
N GLY A 81 -14.24 1.84 19.07
CA GLY A 81 -15.17 2.54 18.19
C GLY A 81 -14.49 3.31 17.07
N PHE A 82 -15.30 3.77 16.11
CA PHE A 82 -14.81 4.58 14.99
C PHE A 82 -14.50 6.01 15.41
N SER A 83 -13.25 6.43 15.28
CA SER A 83 -12.75 7.79 15.47
C SER A 83 -12.59 8.54 14.15
N PRO A 84 -12.86 9.84 14.09
CA PRO A 84 -12.64 10.65 12.90
C PRO A 84 -11.13 10.82 12.64
N VAL A 85 -10.77 10.94 11.36
CA VAL A 85 -9.39 11.21 10.94
C VAL A 85 -9.36 12.28 9.85
N LYS A 86 -8.23 12.98 9.75
CA LYS A 86 -7.95 13.96 8.68
C LYS A 86 -7.08 13.30 7.62
N GLN A 87 -7.43 13.48 6.35
CA GLN A 87 -6.58 13.07 5.24
C GLN A 87 -5.44 14.08 5.10
N VAL A 88 -4.18 13.61 5.19
CA VAL A 88 -2.99 14.46 5.12
C VAL A 88 -2.21 14.29 3.82
N TYR A 89 -2.32 13.12 3.18
CA TYR A 89 -1.69 12.85 1.89
C TYR A 89 -2.52 11.88 1.05
N VAL A 90 -2.53 12.09 -0.26
CA VAL A 90 -3.16 11.16 -1.22
C VAL A 90 -2.36 11.14 -2.50
N ASP A 91 -1.87 9.97 -2.87
CA ASP A 91 -1.31 9.68 -4.18
C ASP A 91 -2.22 8.70 -4.93
N PRO A 92 -3.03 9.21 -5.88
CA PRO A 92 -3.91 8.35 -6.68
C PRO A 92 -3.13 7.50 -7.69
N ARG A 93 -1.91 7.89 -8.07
CA ARG A 93 -1.10 7.20 -9.06
C ARG A 93 -0.66 5.84 -8.54
N ILE A 94 -0.06 5.79 -7.38
CA ILE A 94 0.35 4.54 -6.73
C ILE A 94 -0.74 3.97 -5.81
N ASP A 95 -1.86 4.71 -5.60
CA ASP A 95 -2.99 4.31 -4.78
C ASP A 95 -2.67 4.25 -3.28
N ILE A 96 -1.96 5.25 -2.78
CA ILE A 96 -1.60 5.41 -1.36
C ILE A 96 -2.29 6.64 -0.78
N ALA A 97 -2.72 6.55 0.46
CA ALA A 97 -3.17 7.68 1.28
C ALA A 97 -2.66 7.55 2.71
N ILE A 98 -2.37 8.70 3.32
CA ILE A 98 -2.05 8.83 4.74
C ILE A 98 -3.12 9.68 5.38
N VAL A 99 -3.67 9.18 6.49
CA VAL A 99 -4.60 9.91 7.33
C VAL A 99 -4.01 10.10 8.71
N GLN A 100 -4.47 11.13 9.41
CA GLN A 100 -4.03 11.45 10.77
C GLN A 100 -5.21 11.33 11.75
N ILE A 101 -5.02 10.54 12.78
CA ILE A 101 -5.88 10.47 13.97
C ILE A 101 -5.27 11.35 15.08
N ASP A 102 -6.10 11.91 15.96
CA ASP A 102 -5.58 12.50 17.19
C ASP A 102 -4.85 11.42 18.02
N PRO A 103 -3.56 11.60 18.35
CA PRO A 103 -2.78 10.61 19.10
C PRO A 103 -3.44 10.19 20.44
N LYS A 104 -4.23 11.07 21.05
CA LYS A 104 -5.00 10.76 22.27
C LYS A 104 -6.08 9.71 22.09
N LEU A 105 -6.51 9.47 20.86
CA LEU A 105 -7.53 8.47 20.49
C LEU A 105 -6.90 7.11 20.10
N ILE A 106 -5.57 7.02 20.10
CA ILE A 106 -4.86 5.76 19.81
C ILE A 106 -4.82 4.92 21.09
N PRO A 107 -5.23 3.63 21.03
CA PRO A 107 -5.13 2.74 22.17
C PRO A 107 -3.69 2.66 22.72
N LYS A 108 -3.55 2.54 24.03
CA LYS A 108 -2.22 2.46 24.68
C LYS A 108 -1.42 1.25 24.18
N GLU A 109 -2.08 0.12 23.96
CA GLU A 109 -1.52 -1.14 23.47
C GLU A 109 -1.23 -1.12 21.96
N ALA A 110 -1.73 -0.12 21.21
CA ALA A 110 -1.47 -0.05 19.78
C ALA A 110 0.02 0.07 19.49
N LYS A 111 0.49 -0.71 18.53
CA LYS A 111 1.87 -0.71 18.03
C LYS A 111 1.96 0.02 16.69
N GLU A 112 3.17 0.34 16.27
CA GLU A 112 3.47 0.81 14.93
C GLU A 112 3.86 -0.35 14.04
N ALA A 113 3.37 -0.35 12.80
CA ALA A 113 3.84 -1.26 11.78
C ALA A 113 5.25 -0.86 11.34
N LYS A 114 6.17 -1.81 11.30
CA LYS A 114 7.53 -1.60 10.78
C LYS A 114 7.54 -1.88 9.28
N LEU A 115 7.91 -0.89 8.47
CA LEU A 115 7.99 -1.00 7.03
C LEU A 115 9.34 -1.56 6.58
N LYS A 116 9.33 -2.42 5.54
CA LYS A 116 10.53 -2.78 4.80
C LYS A 116 10.79 -1.74 3.72
N CYS A 117 11.77 -0.87 3.96
CA CYS A 117 12.10 0.25 3.08
C CYS A 117 13.19 -0.09 2.06
N ASP A 118 13.99 -1.10 2.33
CA ASP A 118 15.13 -1.53 1.52
C ASP A 118 14.78 -2.68 0.56
N GLY A 119 15.39 -2.67 -0.60
CA GLY A 119 15.43 -3.77 -1.55
C GLY A 119 14.07 -4.28 -2.06
N LYS A 120 14.15 -5.26 -2.96
CA LYS A 120 12.98 -6.03 -3.42
C LYS A 120 12.82 -7.26 -2.53
N VAL A 121 11.58 -7.68 -2.32
CA VAL A 121 11.28 -8.93 -1.62
C VAL A 121 11.38 -10.08 -2.62
N PRO A 122 12.14 -11.15 -2.32
CA PRO A 122 12.29 -12.30 -3.22
C PRO A 122 10.97 -13.01 -3.50
N SER A 123 10.81 -13.53 -4.72
CA SER A 123 9.72 -14.47 -5.03
C SER A 123 9.84 -15.70 -4.14
N GLY A 124 8.69 -16.26 -3.71
CA GLY A 124 8.63 -17.36 -2.76
C GLY A 124 8.65 -16.93 -1.28
N THR A 125 8.86 -15.64 -0.97
CA THR A 125 8.75 -15.15 0.41
C THR A 125 7.36 -15.40 0.96
N SER A 126 7.25 -16.08 2.11
CA SER A 126 5.98 -16.34 2.80
C SER A 126 5.39 -15.04 3.35
N VAL A 127 4.14 -14.75 3.00
CA VAL A 127 3.47 -13.51 3.37
C VAL A 127 2.07 -13.75 3.90
N ALA A 128 1.53 -12.75 4.64
CA ALA A 128 0.14 -12.69 5.00
C ALA A 128 -0.45 -11.32 4.62
N ALA A 129 -1.59 -11.33 3.92
CA ALA A 129 -2.43 -10.14 3.79
C ALA A 129 -3.35 -10.06 5.01
N PHE A 130 -3.29 -8.95 5.72
CA PHE A 130 -4.08 -8.74 6.94
C PHE A 130 -5.08 -7.61 6.76
N GLY A 131 -6.29 -7.75 7.34
CA GLY A 131 -7.32 -6.72 7.21
C GLY A 131 -8.72 -7.18 7.58
N HIS A 132 -9.75 -6.63 6.89
CA HIS A 132 -11.17 -6.81 7.21
C HIS A 132 -11.98 -7.31 6.02
N PRO A 133 -11.68 -8.50 5.45
CA PRO A 133 -12.34 -9.00 4.25
C PRO A 133 -13.84 -9.16 4.49
N LYS A 134 -14.68 -8.68 3.56
CA LYS A 134 -16.14 -8.79 3.61
C LYS A 134 -16.79 -8.34 4.92
N GLY A 135 -16.08 -7.53 5.72
CA GLY A 135 -16.56 -7.08 7.05
C GLY A 135 -16.20 -8.01 8.20
N LEU A 136 -15.59 -9.16 7.94
CA LEU A 136 -14.95 -9.99 8.97
C LEU A 136 -13.77 -9.20 9.53
N SER A 137 -13.66 -9.18 10.85
CA SER A 137 -12.69 -8.32 11.52
C SER A 137 -11.38 -9.04 11.73
N PHE A 138 -10.25 -8.34 11.41
CA PHE A 138 -8.91 -8.79 11.77
C PHE A 138 -8.60 -10.22 11.30
N SER A 139 -8.69 -10.42 9.98
CA SER A 139 -8.44 -11.70 9.34
C SER A 139 -7.15 -11.68 8.52
N ALA A 140 -6.43 -12.79 8.52
CA ALA A 140 -5.25 -13.02 7.72
C ALA A 140 -5.53 -14.01 6.58
N SER A 141 -4.91 -13.76 5.42
CA SER A 141 -4.79 -14.75 4.33
C SER A 141 -3.32 -14.97 4.05
N ARG A 142 -2.83 -16.21 4.11
CA ARG A 142 -1.43 -16.56 3.83
C ARG A 142 -1.21 -16.88 2.37
N GLY A 143 0.01 -16.70 1.90
CA GLY A 143 0.50 -17.01 0.57
C GLY A 143 1.97 -16.67 0.43
N ILE A 144 2.41 -16.44 -0.81
CA ILE A 144 3.78 -16.06 -1.12
C ILE A 144 3.83 -14.82 -2.02
N VAL A 145 4.97 -14.15 -2.06
CA VAL A 145 5.31 -13.22 -3.14
C VAL A 145 5.52 -14.02 -4.41
N SER A 146 4.67 -13.82 -5.41
CA SER A 146 4.83 -14.49 -6.71
C SER A 146 5.90 -13.80 -7.55
N LYS A 147 5.85 -12.47 -7.66
CA LYS A 147 6.82 -11.68 -8.43
C LYS A 147 6.74 -10.18 -8.08
N TYR A 148 7.86 -9.48 -8.20
CA TYR A 148 7.86 -8.03 -8.39
C TYR A 148 7.59 -7.74 -9.85
N ARG A 149 6.64 -6.83 -10.12
CA ARG A 149 6.27 -6.44 -11.49
C ARG A 149 6.22 -4.93 -11.61
N PHE A 150 6.45 -4.48 -12.82
CA PHE A 150 6.09 -3.14 -13.25
C PHE A 150 4.79 -3.23 -14.06
N LEU A 151 3.71 -2.64 -13.57
CA LEU A 151 2.40 -2.66 -14.22
C LEU A 151 1.80 -1.26 -14.26
N TYR A 152 1.38 -0.81 -15.44
CA TYR A 152 0.74 0.50 -15.62
C TYR A 152 1.57 1.67 -15.04
N GLY A 153 2.87 1.66 -15.30
CA GLY A 153 3.78 2.70 -14.82
C GLY A 153 4.05 2.68 -13.31
N LYS A 154 3.94 1.51 -12.64
CA LYS A 154 4.07 1.39 -11.18
C LYS A 154 4.72 0.07 -10.79
N ASP A 155 5.57 0.11 -9.79
CA ASP A 155 6.02 -1.09 -9.12
C ASP A 155 4.88 -1.70 -8.30
N VAL A 156 4.70 -3.01 -8.42
CA VAL A 156 3.73 -3.77 -7.64
C VAL A 156 4.31 -5.11 -7.19
N ILE A 157 3.89 -5.56 -6.03
CA ILE A 157 4.13 -6.92 -5.56
C ILE A 157 2.94 -7.76 -6.02
N GLN A 158 3.19 -8.77 -6.85
CA GLN A 158 2.20 -9.81 -7.14
C GLN A 158 2.30 -10.90 -6.08
N THR A 159 1.15 -11.35 -5.58
CA THR A 159 1.04 -12.42 -4.57
C THR A 159 -0.16 -13.32 -4.90
N ASP A 160 -0.10 -14.57 -4.50
CA ASP A 160 -1.22 -15.52 -4.54
C ASP A 160 -2.12 -15.42 -3.29
N THR A 161 -1.73 -14.58 -2.32
CA THR A 161 -2.51 -14.32 -1.13
C THR A 161 -3.90 -13.81 -1.49
N ALA A 162 -4.94 -14.36 -0.89
CA ALA A 162 -6.33 -13.96 -1.15
C ALA A 162 -6.61 -12.55 -0.63
N ILE A 163 -6.48 -11.54 -1.51
CA ILE A 163 -6.84 -10.15 -1.21
C ILE A 163 -8.25 -9.87 -1.74
N ASN A 164 -9.21 -9.81 -0.82
CA ASN A 164 -10.61 -9.54 -1.10
C ASN A 164 -10.99 -8.10 -0.74
N LYS A 165 -12.19 -7.66 -1.18
CA LYS A 165 -12.76 -6.38 -0.73
C LYS A 165 -12.79 -6.31 0.79
N GLY A 166 -12.15 -5.27 1.35
CA GLY A 166 -11.96 -5.07 2.78
C GLY A 166 -10.51 -5.25 3.24
N ASN A 167 -9.68 -6.06 2.58
CA ASN A 167 -8.24 -6.13 2.85
C ASN A 167 -7.45 -4.97 2.23
N SER A 168 -8.03 -4.29 1.23
CA SER A 168 -7.40 -3.12 0.59
C SER A 168 -7.03 -2.07 1.63
N GLY A 169 -5.81 -1.56 1.52
CA GLY A 169 -5.20 -0.62 2.45
C GLY A 169 -4.54 -1.25 3.68
N GLY A 170 -4.82 -2.52 3.97
CA GLY A 170 -4.16 -3.27 5.03
C GLY A 170 -2.74 -3.71 4.66
N PRO A 171 -1.95 -4.20 5.64
CA PRO A 171 -0.57 -4.61 5.41
C PRO A 171 -0.46 -5.96 4.69
N LEU A 172 0.54 -6.07 3.80
CA LEU A 172 1.12 -7.33 3.36
C LEU A 172 2.38 -7.56 4.18
N ILE A 173 2.41 -8.61 4.98
CA ILE A 173 3.41 -8.84 6.02
C ILE A 173 4.31 -10.01 5.63
N ASP A 174 5.62 -9.85 5.70
CA ASP A 174 6.59 -10.94 5.63
C ASP A 174 6.51 -11.77 6.92
N MET A 175 6.13 -13.03 6.80
CA MET A 175 5.88 -13.91 7.94
C MET A 175 7.16 -14.35 8.68
N LYS A 176 8.33 -14.13 8.08
CA LYS A 176 9.62 -14.44 8.71
C LYS A 176 10.11 -13.28 9.58
N THR A 177 9.93 -12.05 9.11
CA THR A 177 10.51 -10.85 9.74
C THR A 177 9.49 -10.01 10.51
N GLY A 178 8.19 -10.19 10.25
CA GLY A 178 7.12 -9.33 10.76
C GLY A 178 7.05 -7.95 10.10
N LEU A 179 7.94 -7.65 9.13
CA LEU A 179 7.95 -6.38 8.45
C LEU A 179 6.81 -6.28 7.42
N VAL A 180 6.20 -5.12 7.33
CA VAL A 180 5.25 -4.83 6.26
C VAL A 180 6.01 -4.54 4.98
N ILE A 181 5.82 -5.38 3.96
CA ILE A 181 6.48 -5.30 2.65
C ILE A 181 5.64 -4.55 1.62
N GLY A 182 4.36 -4.34 1.90
CA GLY A 182 3.47 -3.63 0.99
C GLY A 182 2.09 -3.33 1.57
N VAL A 183 1.33 -2.53 0.81
CA VAL A 183 -0.05 -2.17 1.10
C VAL A 183 -0.97 -2.97 0.18
N ASN A 184 -1.83 -3.80 0.75
CA ASN A 184 -2.76 -4.64 0.00
C ASN A 184 -3.64 -3.82 -0.92
N LYS A 185 -3.76 -4.25 -2.17
CA LYS A 185 -4.67 -3.67 -3.15
C LYS A 185 -5.53 -4.77 -3.74
N SER A 186 -6.87 -4.62 -3.72
CA SER A 186 -7.75 -5.62 -4.30
C SER A 186 -7.51 -5.77 -5.81
N SER A 187 -7.51 -7.02 -6.27
CA SER A 187 -7.29 -7.38 -7.68
C SER A 187 -8.26 -6.65 -8.62
N PHE A 188 -7.76 -6.21 -9.78
CA PHE A 188 -8.56 -5.69 -10.89
C PHE A 188 -9.28 -6.78 -11.68
N THR A 189 -8.93 -8.04 -11.46
CA THR A 189 -9.46 -9.18 -12.23
C THR A 189 -10.25 -10.13 -11.32
N LYS A 190 -11.28 -10.75 -11.90
CA LYS A 190 -12.01 -11.85 -11.25
C LYS A 190 -11.17 -13.14 -11.16
N SER A 191 -9.89 -13.09 -11.53
CA SER A 191 -8.99 -14.24 -11.53
C SER A 191 -8.62 -14.62 -10.10
N THR A 192 -8.84 -15.85 -9.74
CA THR A 192 -8.38 -16.45 -8.48
C THR A 192 -6.86 -16.55 -8.46
N GLY A 193 -6.22 -16.22 -7.34
CA GLY A 193 -4.77 -16.38 -7.17
C GLY A 193 -3.90 -15.26 -7.74
N LEU A 194 -4.50 -14.13 -8.18
CA LEU A 194 -3.76 -12.99 -8.69
C LEU A 194 -4.12 -11.73 -7.88
N SER A 195 -3.33 -11.43 -6.90
CA SER A 195 -3.49 -10.27 -6.03
C SER A 195 -2.26 -9.36 -6.10
N PHE A 196 -2.43 -8.09 -5.72
CA PHE A 196 -1.37 -7.10 -5.80
C PHE A 196 -1.26 -6.29 -4.50
N ALA A 197 -0.05 -5.81 -4.22
CA ALA A 197 0.22 -4.83 -3.17
C ALA A 197 1.14 -3.72 -3.69
N VAL A 198 0.99 -2.52 -3.15
CA VAL A 198 1.93 -1.42 -3.38
C VAL A 198 3.15 -1.66 -2.50
N PRO A 199 4.39 -1.65 -3.03
CA PRO A 199 5.59 -1.90 -2.22
C PRO A 199 5.78 -0.86 -1.12
N SER A 200 6.18 -1.30 0.08
CA SER A 200 6.50 -0.40 1.20
C SER A 200 7.62 0.59 0.88
N LYS A 201 8.57 0.22 0.00
CA LYS A 201 9.63 1.12 -0.45
C LYS A 201 9.07 2.46 -0.96
N ASN A 202 8.01 2.42 -1.77
CA ASN A 202 7.40 3.64 -2.31
C ASN A 202 6.77 4.51 -1.20
N VAL A 203 6.25 3.87 -0.15
CA VAL A 203 5.72 4.58 1.02
C VAL A 203 6.84 5.22 1.83
N CYS A 204 7.98 4.53 1.98
CA CYS A 204 9.12 5.05 2.73
C CYS A 204 9.66 6.34 2.09
N ILE A 205 9.78 6.40 0.76
CA ILE A 205 10.18 7.62 0.04
C ILE A 205 9.23 8.78 0.38
N ILE A 206 7.92 8.54 0.38
CA ILE A 206 6.92 9.55 0.75
C ILE A 206 7.12 10.02 2.19
N LEU A 207 7.36 9.10 3.12
CA LEU A 207 7.57 9.41 4.54
C LEU A 207 8.86 10.17 4.78
N ASP A 208 9.93 9.85 4.06
CA ASP A 208 11.21 10.54 4.15
C ASP A 208 11.06 12.00 3.69
N LEU A 209 10.38 12.24 2.57
CA LEU A 209 10.06 13.59 2.10
C LEU A 209 9.21 14.37 3.12
N PHE A 210 8.22 13.73 3.75
CA PHE A 210 7.45 14.34 4.83
C PHE A 210 8.30 14.72 6.03
N ASN A 211 9.24 13.85 6.42
CA ASN A 211 10.13 14.10 7.57
C ASN A 211 11.11 15.23 7.27
N GLU A 212 11.53 15.38 6.02
CA GLU A 212 12.39 16.48 5.56
C GLU A 212 11.63 17.80 5.32
N GLY A 213 10.30 17.81 5.54
CA GLY A 213 9.44 18.98 5.26
C GLY A 213 9.25 19.28 3.77
N LYS A 214 9.63 18.35 2.90
CA LYS A 214 9.45 18.43 1.46
C LYS A 214 8.05 17.99 1.05
N ASN A 215 7.60 18.44 -0.12
CA ASN A 215 6.31 18.04 -0.68
C ASN A 215 6.44 16.66 -1.34
N PRO A 216 5.80 15.61 -0.82
CA PRO A 216 5.86 14.27 -1.39
C PRO A 216 4.89 14.06 -2.57
N SER A 217 4.23 15.11 -3.05
CA SER A 217 3.30 14.99 -4.17
C SER A 217 4.05 14.57 -5.43
N PRO A 218 3.55 13.55 -6.16
CA PRO A 218 4.21 13.08 -7.35
C PRO A 218 4.31 14.17 -8.41
N ILE A 219 5.40 14.17 -9.15
CA ILE A 219 5.61 15.07 -10.30
C ILE A 219 4.50 14.82 -11.31
N LYS A 220 3.85 15.88 -11.75
CA LYS A 220 2.84 15.83 -12.82
C LYS A 220 3.52 15.89 -14.17
N LEU A 221 3.92 14.76 -14.70
CA LEU A 221 4.42 14.70 -16.08
C LEU A 221 3.23 14.81 -17.05
N PRO A 222 3.36 15.58 -18.16
CA PRO A 222 2.31 15.68 -19.18
C PRO A 222 2.22 14.44 -20.08
N ILE A 223 2.87 13.35 -19.71
CA ILE A 223 2.98 12.10 -20.46
C ILE A 223 2.45 10.92 -19.66
N ARG A 224 2.05 9.86 -20.38
CA ARG A 224 1.84 8.52 -19.84
C ARG A 224 2.88 7.59 -20.46
N PHE A 225 3.47 6.73 -19.65
CA PHE A 225 4.34 5.68 -20.17
C PHE A 225 3.54 4.61 -20.90
N ALA A 226 4.16 3.96 -21.88
CA ALA A 226 3.57 2.86 -22.62
C ALA A 226 3.22 1.70 -21.67
N GLU A 227 2.06 1.08 -21.91
CA GLU A 227 1.57 -0.08 -21.13
C GLU A 227 2.09 -1.40 -21.71
N ASP A 228 3.31 -1.45 -22.22
CA ASP A 228 3.86 -2.71 -22.71
C ASP A 228 4.23 -3.60 -21.51
N ARG A 229 3.52 -4.71 -21.38
CA ARG A 229 3.66 -5.63 -20.24
C ARG A 229 4.91 -6.49 -20.31
N GLU A 230 5.56 -6.56 -21.47
CA GLU A 230 6.70 -7.44 -21.76
C GLU A 230 7.97 -6.69 -22.10
N ALA A 231 7.88 -5.39 -22.39
CA ALA A 231 9.05 -4.59 -22.78
C ALA A 231 9.95 -4.31 -21.58
N GLU A 232 11.26 -4.48 -21.77
CA GLU A 232 12.28 -4.07 -20.81
C GLU A 232 12.42 -2.54 -20.72
N ASP A 233 11.84 -1.80 -21.68
CA ASP A 233 11.93 -0.35 -21.81
C ASP A 233 10.66 0.34 -21.21
N TYR A 234 10.64 0.43 -19.91
CA TYR A 234 9.49 0.91 -19.12
C TYR A 234 9.25 2.42 -19.19
N LEU A 235 10.17 3.16 -19.78
CA LEU A 235 10.14 4.63 -19.83
C LEU A 235 9.72 5.19 -21.20
N LYS A 236 9.18 4.35 -22.08
CA LYS A 236 8.62 4.82 -23.36
C LYS A 236 7.35 5.62 -23.16
N VAL A 237 7.27 6.75 -23.84
CA VAL A 237 6.07 7.59 -23.89
C VAL A 237 4.99 6.89 -24.69
N GLY A 238 3.88 6.53 -24.04
CA GLY A 238 2.74 5.87 -24.67
C GLY A 238 1.64 6.85 -25.12
N SER A 239 1.47 7.96 -24.39
CA SER A 239 0.48 9.00 -24.72
C SER A 239 0.76 10.30 -23.97
N PHE A 240 0.04 11.37 -24.35
CA PHE A 240 0.11 12.68 -23.69
C PHE A 240 -1.20 13.02 -23.02
N TYR A 241 -1.14 13.72 -21.88
CA TYR A 241 -2.29 14.45 -21.33
C TYR A 241 -2.51 15.78 -22.07
N HIS A 242 -1.41 16.44 -22.49
CA HIS A 242 -1.41 17.63 -23.33
C HIS A 242 -0.25 17.49 -24.32
N LYS A 243 -0.47 17.93 -25.56
CA LYS A 243 0.54 17.86 -26.61
C LYS A 243 1.73 18.78 -26.25
N GLY A 244 2.83 18.20 -25.77
CA GLY A 244 4.09 18.88 -25.55
C GLY A 244 4.79 19.17 -26.87
N LYS A 245 5.56 20.27 -26.95
CA LYS A 245 6.13 20.73 -28.22
C LYS A 245 7.25 19.84 -28.78
N ASN A 246 7.93 19.01 -27.98
CA ASN A 246 9.18 18.32 -28.41
C ASN A 246 9.27 16.86 -27.91
N ILE A 247 8.17 16.23 -27.59
CA ILE A 247 8.17 14.81 -27.16
C ILE A 247 7.24 14.03 -28.08
N GLU A 248 7.71 12.92 -28.63
CA GLU A 248 6.94 12.04 -29.51
C GLU A 248 6.53 10.75 -28.79
N ILE A 249 5.41 10.14 -29.24
CA ILE A 249 5.04 8.79 -28.77
C ILE A 249 6.14 7.82 -29.20
N GLY A 250 6.56 6.97 -28.26
CA GLY A 250 7.70 6.05 -28.46
C GLY A 250 9.06 6.60 -28.02
N SER A 251 9.15 7.91 -27.72
CA SER A 251 10.36 8.47 -27.10
C SER A 251 10.62 7.82 -25.73
N SER A 252 11.89 7.63 -25.38
CA SER A 252 12.30 7.14 -24.06
C SER A 252 12.74 8.29 -23.17
N LEU A 253 12.30 8.30 -21.92
CA LEU A 253 12.82 9.17 -20.88
C LEU A 253 14.10 8.55 -20.32
N ILE A 254 15.23 9.22 -20.43
CA ILE A 254 16.55 8.69 -20.04
C ILE A 254 17.16 9.44 -18.85
N ALA A 255 16.76 10.68 -18.62
CA ALA A 255 17.25 11.47 -17.49
C ALA A 255 16.27 12.58 -17.12
N VAL A 256 16.32 13.04 -15.88
CA VAL A 256 15.69 14.26 -15.36
C VAL A 256 16.75 15.02 -14.56
N ASP A 257 16.94 16.30 -14.87
CA ASP A 257 17.92 17.17 -14.21
C ASP A 257 19.31 16.51 -14.07
N ASP A 258 19.83 15.97 -15.18
CA ASP A 258 21.12 15.27 -15.29
C ASP A 258 21.21 13.92 -14.53
N THR A 259 20.15 13.51 -13.86
CA THR A 259 20.05 12.20 -13.20
C THR A 259 19.51 11.17 -14.19
N GLN A 260 20.29 10.13 -14.48
CA GLN A 260 19.81 9.01 -15.30
C GLN A 260 18.67 8.27 -14.60
N ILE A 261 17.61 7.99 -15.36
CA ILE A 261 16.41 7.31 -14.90
C ILE A 261 16.21 6.04 -15.72
N LYS A 262 16.13 4.90 -15.02
CA LYS A 262 15.90 3.58 -15.64
C LYS A 262 14.47 3.09 -15.43
N THR A 263 13.81 3.54 -14.37
CA THR A 263 12.44 3.13 -14.04
C THR A 263 11.61 4.34 -13.64
N PRO A 264 10.29 4.35 -13.90
CA PRO A 264 9.41 5.44 -13.45
C PRO A 264 9.37 5.67 -11.94
N SER A 265 9.72 4.68 -11.13
CA SER A 265 9.83 4.83 -9.67
C SER A 265 11.04 5.68 -9.24
N GLU A 266 11.98 5.93 -10.13
CA GLU A 266 13.11 6.84 -9.90
C GLU A 266 12.74 8.31 -10.22
N LEU A 267 11.51 8.55 -10.72
CA LEU A 267 10.95 9.88 -10.95
C LEU A 267 10.26 10.45 -9.68
N ASP A 268 10.08 9.65 -8.68
CA ASP A 268 9.52 10.01 -7.40
C ASP A 268 10.65 10.22 -6.41
#